data_2af9f33fe41023f89047605a3047a72b
#
_entry.id   2af9f33fe41023f89047605a3047a72b
#
_cell.length_a   1.000
_cell.length_b   1.000
_cell.length_c   1.000
_cell.angle_alpha   90.00
_cell.angle_beta   90.00
_cell.angle_gamma   90.00
#
_symmetry.space_group_name_H-M   'P 1'
#
loop_
_entity.id
_entity.type
_entity.pdbx_description
1 polymer ?
#
loop_
_entity_poly.entity_id
_entity_poly.type
_entity_poly.pdbx_seq_one_letter_code
_entity_poly.pdbx_strand_id
1 'polypeptide(L)'
;MGFLNWLKFAFTKDGITNLSEAFDSDVLLEVYYKELAIFSAINLISKGLANSKFRTYYKKKEIKKDNFYLFNIEPNPNQNAQEFWNQAIYQLVFKNEVLIIQANCSFFIADSFTKGDKVLYENNFTNVQIGSLTMNKTYMMHEVLYTKLNYKEVVKLLDGLYASYGKLLSHAMDDFQKRGGIKGQVKLSTSFSQRFKDQEALKTYIHDKFKNYFESKNAVMPVEDGFNFIESDKVKSNTSSEEINKLIDEIFTITGIAFNIPKGLLLGNLAELDSSIKSFETFCLDPIANMFEDEINRKYYGKKAYLDGTYLKIDTSSLEHIDILKTASNQEALIRNGYSPNEVRQIVGFDEVDEEWANTHYMTKNYSTDLSKENVKEGEKT
;
A
#
# COMPACT_ATOMS: atom_id res chain seq x y z
N MET A 1 -16.86 15.28 -6.30
CA MET A 1 -16.28 14.34 -7.31
C MET A 1 -15.72 13.15 -6.57
N GLY A 2 -16.02 11.91 -6.98
CA GLY A 2 -15.43 10.73 -6.34
C GLY A 2 -13.94 10.62 -6.65
N PHE A 3 -13.16 10.11 -5.71
CA PHE A 3 -11.71 9.90 -5.81
C PHE A 3 -11.25 9.23 -7.12
N LEU A 4 -11.97 8.24 -7.62
CA LEU A 4 -11.70 7.58 -8.91
C LEU A 4 -11.82 8.52 -10.13
N ASN A 5 -12.75 9.45 -10.10
CA ASN A 5 -12.89 10.44 -11.18
C ASN A 5 -11.79 11.50 -11.08
N TRP A 6 -11.34 11.83 -9.86
CA TRP A 6 -10.22 12.72 -9.64
C TRP A 6 -8.88 12.05 -10.06
N LEU A 7 -8.67 10.78 -9.74
CA LEU A 7 -7.47 10.03 -10.16
C LEU A 7 -7.39 9.92 -11.70
N LYS A 8 -8.52 9.63 -12.37
CA LYS A 8 -8.58 9.65 -13.85
C LYS A 8 -8.26 11.04 -14.39
N PHE A 9 -8.72 12.10 -13.72
CA PHE A 9 -8.48 13.47 -14.14
C PHE A 9 -7.04 13.91 -13.87
N ALA A 10 -6.44 13.55 -12.72
CA ALA A 10 -5.07 13.90 -12.35
C ALA A 10 -4.00 13.21 -13.22
N PHE A 11 -4.29 12.02 -13.77
CA PHE A 11 -3.37 11.29 -14.65
C PHE A 11 -3.62 11.51 -16.16
N THR A 12 -4.62 12.30 -16.55
CA THR A 12 -4.73 12.75 -17.93
C THR A 12 -3.86 13.98 -18.17
N LYS A 13 -3.23 14.04 -19.34
CA LYS A 13 -2.31 15.13 -19.72
C LYS A 13 -2.95 16.53 -19.60
N ASP A 14 -4.28 16.60 -19.72
CA ASP A 14 -5.08 17.82 -19.59
C ASP A 14 -5.45 18.15 -18.12
N GLY A 15 -5.39 17.16 -17.22
CA GLY A 15 -5.70 17.33 -15.80
C GLY A 15 -4.61 18.08 -15.05
N ILE A 16 -3.34 17.86 -15.39
CA ILE A 16 -2.20 18.50 -14.72
C ILE A 16 -2.15 20.01 -15.02
N THR A 17 -2.50 20.41 -16.24
CA THR A 17 -2.53 21.83 -16.63
C THR A 17 -3.70 22.61 -16.04
N ASN A 18 -4.86 21.96 -15.85
CA ASN A 18 -6.06 22.61 -15.30
C ASN A 18 -6.08 22.67 -13.75
N LEU A 19 -5.35 21.75 -13.07
CA LEU A 19 -5.21 21.76 -11.62
C LEU A 19 -4.39 22.95 -11.11
N SER A 20 -3.37 23.37 -11.86
CA SER A 20 -2.52 24.52 -11.47
C SER A 20 -3.25 25.86 -11.55
N GLU A 21 -4.35 25.96 -12.31
CA GLU A 21 -5.13 27.19 -12.48
C GLU A 21 -6.39 27.26 -11.57
N ALA A 22 -6.84 26.11 -11.04
CA ALA A 22 -8.14 26.03 -10.36
C ALA A 22 -8.08 25.95 -8.83
N PHE A 23 -6.91 25.73 -8.22
CA PHE A 23 -6.76 25.62 -6.77
C PHE A 23 -5.63 26.51 -6.26
N ASP A 24 -5.86 27.15 -5.11
CA ASP A 24 -4.79 27.76 -4.32
C ASP A 24 -3.71 26.70 -4.09
N SER A 25 -2.45 27.05 -4.32
CA SER A 25 -1.29 26.12 -4.28
C SER A 25 -1.20 25.31 -2.98
N ASP A 26 -1.74 25.84 -1.91
CA ASP A 26 -1.66 25.28 -0.56
C ASP A 26 -2.62 24.09 -0.35
N VAL A 27 -3.84 24.18 -0.88
CA VAL A 27 -4.83 23.09 -0.83
C VAL A 27 -4.39 21.90 -1.70
N LEU A 28 -3.66 22.19 -2.77
CA LEU A 28 -3.15 21.18 -3.71
C LEU A 28 -2.08 20.28 -3.07
N LEU A 29 -1.16 20.87 -2.32
CA LEU A 29 -0.10 20.13 -1.62
C LEU A 29 -0.63 19.24 -0.49
N GLU A 30 -1.61 19.77 0.28
CA GLU A 30 -2.29 19.03 1.34
C GLU A 30 -2.92 17.74 0.80
N VAL A 31 -3.73 17.87 -0.24
CA VAL A 31 -4.42 16.74 -0.88
C VAL A 31 -3.41 15.76 -1.46
N TYR A 32 -2.34 16.27 -2.07
CA TYR A 32 -1.30 15.46 -2.70
C TYR A 32 -0.59 14.50 -1.73
N TYR A 33 -0.05 15.02 -0.61
CA TYR A 33 0.69 14.17 0.34
C TYR A 33 -0.20 13.14 1.04
N LYS A 34 -1.44 13.52 1.37
CA LYS A 34 -2.45 12.61 1.90
C LYS A 34 -2.74 11.46 0.94
N GLU A 35 -3.06 11.79 -0.29
CA GLU A 35 -3.41 10.80 -1.29
C GLU A 35 -2.22 9.91 -1.65
N LEU A 36 -1.02 10.49 -1.71
CA LEU A 36 0.21 9.76 -1.91
C LEU A 36 0.44 8.73 -0.79
N ALA A 37 0.24 9.09 0.48
CA ALA A 37 0.42 8.19 1.60
C ALA A 37 -0.59 7.03 1.57
N ILE A 38 -1.88 7.34 1.35
CA ILE A 38 -2.94 6.32 1.25
C ILE A 38 -2.70 5.41 0.05
N PHE A 39 -2.40 5.99 -1.12
CA PHE A 39 -2.11 5.23 -2.34
C PHE A 39 -0.89 4.32 -2.16
N SER A 40 0.17 4.83 -1.54
CA SER A 40 1.38 4.05 -1.25
C SER A 40 1.09 2.87 -0.34
N ALA A 41 0.29 3.07 0.71
CA ALA A 41 -0.12 2.02 1.63
C ALA A 41 -0.94 0.93 0.92
N ILE A 42 -1.99 1.32 0.19
CA ILE A 42 -2.85 0.38 -0.54
C ILE A 42 -2.06 -0.39 -1.60
N ASN A 43 -1.18 0.31 -2.33
CA ASN A 43 -0.34 -0.28 -3.36
C ASN A 43 0.68 -1.28 -2.78
N LEU A 44 1.23 -0.99 -1.60
CA LEU A 44 2.12 -1.91 -0.89
C LEU A 44 1.40 -3.20 -0.47
N ILE A 45 0.20 -3.08 0.09
CA ILE A 45 -0.64 -4.22 0.48
C ILE A 45 -1.04 -5.04 -0.76
N SER A 46 -1.56 -4.39 -1.79
CA SER A 46 -2.08 -5.08 -2.98
C SER A 46 -0.97 -5.79 -3.74
N LYS A 47 0.18 -5.18 -3.91
CA LYS A 47 1.34 -5.83 -4.54
C LYS A 47 1.94 -6.94 -3.68
N GLY A 48 1.99 -6.74 -2.36
CA GLY A 48 2.45 -7.78 -1.44
C GLY A 48 1.62 -9.04 -1.56
N LEU A 49 0.31 -8.94 -1.45
CA LEU A 49 -0.58 -10.09 -1.57
C LEU A 49 -0.68 -10.66 -2.99
N ALA A 50 -0.61 -9.82 -4.03
CA ALA A 50 -0.62 -10.30 -5.42
C ALA A 50 0.62 -11.14 -5.77
N ASN A 51 1.72 -10.96 -5.05
CA ASN A 51 2.93 -11.79 -5.18
C ASN A 51 2.89 -13.07 -4.33
N SER A 52 1.88 -13.25 -3.48
CA SER A 52 1.71 -14.46 -2.68
C SER A 52 1.39 -15.67 -3.54
N LYS A 53 1.76 -16.86 -3.09
CA LYS A 53 1.49 -18.10 -3.82
C LYS A 53 0.22 -18.77 -3.31
N PHE A 54 -0.70 -19.05 -4.21
CA PHE A 54 -1.92 -19.79 -3.94
C PHE A 54 -1.64 -21.31 -4.07
N ARG A 55 -1.25 -21.94 -2.97
CA ARG A 55 -0.94 -23.38 -2.93
C ARG A 55 -2.23 -24.19 -2.93
N THR A 56 -2.36 -25.12 -3.85
CA THR A 56 -3.55 -25.95 -4.00
C THR A 56 -3.27 -27.39 -3.54
N TYR A 57 -4.16 -27.90 -2.70
CA TYR A 57 -4.02 -29.23 -2.09
C TYR A 57 -5.12 -30.18 -2.55
N TYR A 58 -4.76 -31.42 -2.79
CA TYR A 58 -5.69 -32.53 -3.01
C TYR A 58 -5.33 -33.68 -2.09
N LYS A 59 -6.28 -34.10 -1.23
CA LYS A 59 -6.04 -35.13 -0.19
C LYS A 59 -4.79 -34.86 0.64
N LYS A 60 -4.63 -33.58 1.06
CA LYS A 60 -3.50 -33.06 1.86
C LYS A 60 -2.14 -33.04 1.13
N LYS A 61 -2.07 -33.38 -0.15
CA LYS A 61 -0.85 -33.25 -0.96
C LYS A 61 -0.95 -32.01 -1.84
N GLU A 62 0.12 -31.25 -1.90
CA GLU A 62 0.20 -30.09 -2.82
C GLU A 62 0.19 -30.58 -4.27
N ILE A 63 -0.62 -29.95 -5.10
CA ILE A 63 -0.76 -30.28 -6.52
C ILE A 63 -0.76 -29.01 -7.37
N LYS A 64 -0.10 -29.06 -8.52
CA LYS A 64 -0.09 -27.98 -9.53
C LYS A 64 -0.90 -28.42 -10.75
N LYS A 65 -2.24 -28.28 -10.69
CA LYS A 65 -3.19 -28.62 -11.79
C LYS A 65 -4.05 -27.39 -12.14
N ASP A 66 -5.21 -27.61 -12.74
CA ASP A 66 -6.11 -26.57 -13.26
C ASP A 66 -6.41 -25.47 -12.23
N ASN A 67 -6.67 -25.83 -10.98
CA ASN A 67 -6.91 -24.85 -9.93
C ASN A 67 -5.64 -24.02 -9.63
N PHE A 68 -4.46 -24.64 -9.63
CA PHE A 68 -3.21 -23.91 -9.45
C PHE A 68 -3.01 -22.89 -10.59
N TYR A 69 -3.28 -23.32 -11.83
CA TYR A 69 -3.19 -22.45 -13.00
C TYR A 69 -4.17 -21.26 -12.90
N LEU A 70 -5.43 -21.56 -12.54
CA LEU A 70 -6.49 -20.56 -12.38
C LEU A 70 -6.15 -19.48 -11.33
N PHE A 71 -5.59 -19.86 -10.19
CA PHE A 71 -5.29 -18.93 -9.10
C PHE A 71 -3.94 -18.23 -9.25
N ASN A 72 -2.94 -18.84 -9.88
CA ASN A 72 -1.58 -18.30 -9.92
C ASN A 72 -1.15 -17.76 -11.29
N ILE A 73 -1.83 -18.15 -12.39
CA ILE A 73 -1.38 -17.79 -13.76
C ILE A 73 -2.47 -16.99 -14.50
N GLU A 74 -3.64 -17.59 -14.69
CA GLU A 74 -4.70 -17.03 -15.55
C GLU A 74 -6.07 -17.13 -14.89
N PRO A 75 -6.45 -16.16 -14.04
CA PRO A 75 -7.80 -16.11 -13.47
C PRO A 75 -8.89 -15.86 -14.49
N ASN A 76 -8.58 -15.13 -15.56
CA ASN A 76 -9.45 -14.90 -16.71
C ASN A 76 -8.63 -14.62 -17.98
N PRO A 77 -9.21 -14.71 -19.18
CA PRO A 77 -8.50 -14.53 -20.45
C PRO A 77 -7.89 -13.15 -20.68
N ASN A 78 -8.29 -12.14 -19.89
CA ASN A 78 -7.88 -10.75 -20.07
C ASN A 78 -6.84 -10.27 -19.05
N GLN A 79 -6.61 -11.05 -17.99
CA GLN A 79 -5.73 -10.66 -16.87
C GLN A 79 -4.90 -11.85 -16.40
N ASN A 80 -3.62 -11.60 -16.15
CA ASN A 80 -2.79 -12.54 -15.40
C ASN A 80 -3.14 -12.50 -13.89
N ALA A 81 -2.67 -13.47 -13.13
CA ALA A 81 -3.00 -13.59 -11.71
C ALA A 81 -2.52 -12.37 -10.89
N GLN A 82 -1.35 -11.82 -11.22
CA GLN A 82 -0.81 -10.66 -10.51
C GLN A 82 -1.67 -9.41 -10.72
N GLU A 83 -2.11 -9.16 -11.93
CA GLU A 83 -3.03 -8.04 -12.23
C GLU A 83 -4.38 -8.22 -11.56
N PHE A 84 -4.92 -9.42 -11.65
CA PHE A 84 -6.22 -9.77 -11.08
C PHE A 84 -6.23 -9.60 -9.55
N TRP A 85 -5.29 -10.24 -8.85
CA TRP A 85 -5.25 -10.17 -7.39
C TRP A 85 -4.87 -8.77 -6.90
N ASN A 86 -3.97 -8.06 -7.60
CA ASN A 86 -3.68 -6.67 -7.28
C ASN A 86 -4.94 -5.81 -7.35
N GLN A 87 -5.75 -5.95 -8.39
CA GLN A 87 -7.03 -5.22 -8.53
C GLN A 87 -8.03 -5.62 -7.45
N ALA A 88 -8.19 -6.92 -7.16
CA ALA A 88 -9.12 -7.42 -6.14
C ALA A 88 -8.78 -6.89 -4.74
N ILE A 89 -7.51 -6.96 -4.37
CA ILE A 89 -7.02 -6.52 -3.06
C ILE A 89 -7.06 -5.00 -2.96
N TYR A 90 -6.68 -4.30 -4.03
CA TYR A 90 -6.82 -2.86 -4.09
C TYR A 90 -8.27 -2.42 -3.84
N GLN A 91 -9.25 -3.06 -4.50
CA GLN A 91 -10.67 -2.76 -4.26
C GLN A 91 -11.09 -3.08 -2.83
N LEU A 92 -10.66 -4.23 -2.28
CA LEU A 92 -10.96 -4.61 -0.92
C LEU A 92 -10.47 -3.57 0.09
N VAL A 93 -9.23 -3.13 -0.03
CA VAL A 93 -8.62 -2.18 0.92
C VAL A 93 -9.20 -0.78 0.73
N PHE A 94 -9.42 -0.36 -0.52
CA PHE A 94 -9.92 0.98 -0.84
C PHE A 94 -11.43 1.14 -0.60
N LYS A 95 -12.25 0.18 -1.08
CA LYS A 95 -13.71 0.20 -0.97
C LYS A 95 -14.24 -0.52 0.27
N ASN A 96 -13.36 -1.16 1.06
CA ASN A 96 -13.68 -2.00 2.21
C ASN A 96 -14.43 -3.30 1.86
N GLU A 97 -14.69 -3.57 0.58
CA GLU A 97 -15.34 -4.79 0.10
C GLU A 97 -14.96 -5.08 -1.36
N VAL A 98 -14.96 -6.36 -1.72
CA VAL A 98 -14.76 -6.83 -3.08
C VAL A 98 -15.71 -7.98 -3.38
N LEU A 99 -16.24 -7.98 -4.60
CA LEU A 99 -17.07 -9.03 -5.13
C LEU A 99 -16.40 -9.64 -6.37
N ILE A 100 -16.15 -10.94 -6.32
CA ILE A 100 -15.60 -11.71 -7.45
C ILE A 100 -16.67 -12.71 -7.89
N ILE A 101 -17.02 -12.69 -9.13
CA ILE A 101 -17.95 -13.66 -9.74
C ILE A 101 -17.19 -14.70 -10.54
N GLN A 102 -17.70 -15.93 -10.54
CA GLN A 102 -17.21 -16.98 -11.41
C GLN A 102 -18.14 -17.15 -12.61
N ALA A 103 -17.58 -17.04 -13.80
CA ALA A 103 -18.29 -17.31 -15.05
C ALA A 103 -17.35 -18.04 -16.02
N ASN A 104 -17.86 -19.06 -16.70
CA ASN A 104 -17.08 -19.85 -17.68
C ASN A 104 -15.72 -20.35 -17.15
N CYS A 105 -15.70 -20.87 -15.92
CA CYS A 105 -14.48 -21.32 -15.24
C CYS A 105 -13.41 -20.23 -15.03
N SER A 106 -13.77 -18.96 -15.11
CA SER A 106 -12.89 -17.80 -14.92
C SER A 106 -13.44 -16.88 -13.84
N PHE A 107 -12.57 -16.07 -13.24
CA PHE A 107 -12.93 -15.11 -12.21
C PHE A 107 -12.98 -13.69 -12.78
N PHE A 108 -13.99 -12.93 -12.38
CA PHE A 108 -14.15 -11.53 -12.76
C PHE A 108 -14.47 -10.68 -11.54
N ILE A 109 -13.80 -9.53 -11.42
CA ILE A 109 -13.99 -8.59 -10.32
C ILE A 109 -15.10 -7.62 -10.70
N ALA A 110 -16.11 -7.48 -9.83
CA ALA A 110 -17.16 -6.50 -10.02
C ALA A 110 -16.66 -5.09 -9.67
N ASP A 111 -16.87 -4.13 -10.56
CA ASP A 111 -16.54 -2.72 -10.32
C ASP A 111 -17.53 -2.07 -9.36
N SER A 112 -18.80 -2.44 -9.46
CA SER A 112 -19.87 -2.00 -8.56
C SER A 112 -20.96 -3.07 -8.47
N PHE A 113 -21.68 -3.05 -7.36
CA PHE A 113 -22.82 -3.94 -7.11
C PHE A 113 -23.74 -3.35 -6.04
N THR A 114 -24.96 -3.88 -5.94
CA THR A 114 -25.90 -3.57 -4.87
C THR A 114 -26.09 -4.84 -4.03
N LYS A 115 -25.72 -4.78 -2.75
CA LYS A 115 -25.91 -5.90 -1.82
C LYS A 115 -27.24 -5.79 -1.08
N GLY A 116 -28.02 -6.84 -1.17
CA GLY A 116 -29.24 -6.99 -0.37
C GLY A 116 -28.95 -7.81 0.90
N ASP A 117 -28.90 -7.14 2.04
CA ASP A 117 -28.66 -7.79 3.33
C ASP A 117 -29.92 -8.46 3.88
N LYS A 118 -29.81 -9.75 4.19
CA LYS A 118 -30.87 -10.57 4.77
C LYS A 118 -30.36 -11.27 6.02
N VAL A 119 -31.03 -11.07 7.15
CA VAL A 119 -30.57 -11.58 8.44
C VAL A 119 -30.68 -13.12 8.56
N LEU A 120 -31.78 -13.70 8.08
CA LEU A 120 -32.07 -15.14 8.21
C LEU A 120 -31.88 -15.94 6.92
N TYR A 121 -31.63 -15.29 5.81
CA TYR A 121 -31.46 -15.90 4.49
C TYR A 121 -30.14 -15.45 3.87
N GLU A 122 -29.77 -16.09 2.78
CA GLU A 122 -28.60 -15.67 2.01
C GLU A 122 -28.76 -14.25 1.46
N ASN A 123 -27.70 -13.47 1.58
CA ASN A 123 -27.59 -12.18 0.91
C ASN A 123 -27.57 -12.36 -0.61
N ASN A 124 -28.01 -11.36 -1.32
CA ASN A 124 -27.99 -11.34 -2.77
C ASN A 124 -27.30 -10.09 -3.31
N PHE A 125 -26.82 -10.19 -4.53
CA PHE A 125 -26.11 -9.13 -5.24
C PHE A 125 -26.82 -8.85 -6.56
N THR A 126 -27.19 -7.59 -6.77
CA THR A 126 -27.86 -7.08 -7.98
C THR A 126 -27.06 -5.94 -8.57
N ASN A 127 -27.38 -5.55 -9.80
CA ASN A 127 -26.70 -4.47 -10.52
C ASN A 127 -25.16 -4.66 -10.55
N VAL A 128 -24.72 -5.91 -10.70
CA VAL A 128 -23.28 -6.23 -10.77
C VAL A 128 -22.73 -5.72 -12.09
N GLN A 129 -21.76 -4.83 -12.02
CA GLN A 129 -21.11 -4.23 -13.17
C GLN A 129 -19.66 -4.67 -13.27
N ILE A 130 -19.24 -5.08 -14.48
CA ILE A 130 -17.85 -5.45 -14.81
C ILE A 130 -17.46 -4.67 -16.06
N GLY A 131 -16.57 -3.69 -15.93
CA GLY A 131 -16.27 -2.76 -17.02
C GLY A 131 -17.53 -2.01 -17.49
N SER A 132 -17.85 -2.15 -18.76
CA SER A 132 -19.06 -1.57 -19.35
C SER A 132 -20.29 -2.49 -19.30
N LEU A 133 -20.14 -3.74 -18.84
CA LEU A 133 -21.21 -4.74 -18.83
C LEU A 133 -21.94 -4.71 -17.48
N THR A 134 -23.24 -4.46 -17.48
CA THR A 134 -24.11 -4.63 -16.32
C THR A 134 -24.83 -5.98 -16.42
N MET A 135 -24.66 -6.81 -15.39
CA MET A 135 -25.26 -8.13 -15.32
C MET A 135 -26.73 -8.03 -14.89
N ASN A 136 -27.64 -8.60 -15.68
CA ASN A 136 -29.07 -8.66 -15.34
C ASN A 136 -29.40 -9.78 -14.33
N LYS A 137 -28.43 -10.68 -14.05
CA LYS A 137 -28.56 -11.78 -13.09
C LYS A 137 -28.44 -11.27 -11.66
N THR A 138 -29.32 -11.73 -10.79
CA THR A 138 -29.13 -11.64 -9.33
C THR A 138 -28.27 -12.82 -8.89
N TYR A 139 -27.17 -12.51 -8.24
CA TYR A 139 -26.26 -13.52 -7.68
C TYR A 139 -26.58 -13.75 -6.21
N MET A 140 -26.62 -15.01 -5.80
CA MET A 140 -26.75 -15.36 -4.39
C MET A 140 -25.37 -15.44 -3.72
N MET A 141 -25.31 -15.33 -2.39
CA MET A 141 -24.05 -15.31 -1.63
C MET A 141 -23.17 -16.54 -1.89
N HIS A 142 -23.75 -17.71 -2.14
CA HIS A 142 -23.01 -18.95 -2.42
C HIS A 142 -22.43 -19.02 -3.84
N GLU A 143 -22.90 -18.20 -4.78
CA GLU A 143 -22.44 -18.18 -6.19
C GLU A 143 -21.26 -17.25 -6.42
N VAL A 144 -20.84 -16.47 -5.42
CA VAL A 144 -19.83 -15.41 -5.56
C VAL A 144 -18.82 -15.47 -4.40
N LEU A 145 -17.58 -15.02 -4.66
CA LEU A 145 -16.63 -14.76 -3.61
C LEU A 145 -16.78 -13.29 -3.17
N TYR A 146 -17.26 -13.09 -1.95
CA TYR A 146 -17.45 -11.77 -1.39
C TYR A 146 -16.65 -11.62 -0.09
N THR A 147 -15.69 -10.74 -0.13
CA THR A 147 -14.85 -10.42 1.02
C THR A 147 -15.07 -8.98 1.44
N LYS A 148 -15.18 -8.75 2.75
CA LYS A 148 -15.38 -7.43 3.34
C LYS A 148 -14.44 -7.28 4.53
N LEU A 149 -13.71 -6.18 4.59
CA LEU A 149 -12.96 -5.80 5.78
C LEU A 149 -13.93 -5.41 6.90
N ASN A 150 -13.71 -5.93 8.10
CA ASN A 150 -14.55 -5.64 9.26
C ASN A 150 -14.20 -4.32 9.95
N TYR A 151 -13.34 -3.52 9.36
CA TYR A 151 -12.95 -2.21 9.86
C TYR A 151 -13.97 -1.15 9.41
N LYS A 152 -14.18 -0.13 10.26
CA LYS A 152 -14.76 1.11 9.78
C LYS A 152 -13.87 1.60 8.63
N GLU A 153 -14.47 2.16 7.60
CA GLU A 153 -13.76 2.63 6.40
C GLU A 153 -12.52 3.45 6.81
N VAL A 154 -11.36 2.80 6.81
CA VAL A 154 -10.08 3.38 7.26
C VAL A 154 -9.78 4.65 6.46
N VAL A 155 -10.09 4.63 5.17
CA VAL A 155 -9.90 5.79 4.29
C VAL A 155 -10.72 6.98 4.75
N LYS A 156 -11.99 6.80 5.15
CA LYS A 156 -12.82 7.91 5.67
C LYS A 156 -12.37 8.40 7.04
N LEU A 157 -11.84 7.51 7.88
CA LEU A 157 -11.27 7.91 9.17
C LEU A 157 -10.04 8.79 8.96
N LEU A 158 -9.17 8.40 8.03
CA LEU A 158 -8.00 9.16 7.66
C LEU A 158 -8.37 10.52 7.07
N ASP A 159 -9.49 10.63 6.31
CA ASP A 159 -9.96 11.90 5.75
C ASP A 159 -10.19 12.98 6.82
N GLY A 160 -10.75 12.61 7.96
CA GLY A 160 -10.97 13.55 9.07
C GLY A 160 -9.68 14.00 9.76
N LEU A 161 -8.72 13.08 9.93
CA LEU A 161 -7.42 13.37 10.55
C LEU A 161 -6.57 14.27 9.66
N TYR A 162 -6.53 14.00 8.38
CA TYR A 162 -5.72 14.75 7.43
C TYR A 162 -6.22 16.18 7.18
N ALA A 163 -7.51 16.46 7.32
CA ALA A 163 -8.02 17.83 7.21
C ALA A 163 -7.37 18.78 8.22
N SER A 164 -6.93 18.26 9.37
CA SER A 164 -6.21 19.04 10.39
C SER A 164 -4.73 19.18 10.09
N TYR A 165 -4.07 18.07 9.68
CA TYR A 165 -2.65 18.05 9.34
C TYR A 165 -2.32 18.84 8.08
N GLY A 166 -3.20 18.81 7.10
CA GLY A 166 -3.02 19.56 5.87
C GLY A 166 -3.04 21.07 6.09
N LYS A 167 -3.94 21.55 6.94
CA LYS A 167 -3.93 22.97 7.32
C LYS A 167 -2.62 23.38 8.00
N LEU A 168 -2.09 22.52 8.87
CA LEU A 168 -0.81 22.77 9.52
C LEU A 168 0.34 22.80 8.51
N LEU A 169 0.35 21.87 7.56
CA LEU A 169 1.36 21.78 6.50
C LEU A 169 1.29 23.03 5.59
N SER A 170 0.09 23.42 5.16
CA SER A 170 -0.13 24.64 4.37
C SER A 170 0.40 25.88 5.10
N HIS A 171 0.03 26.07 6.37
CA HIS A 171 0.53 27.18 7.17
C HIS A 171 2.07 27.16 7.34
N ALA A 172 2.65 25.97 7.54
CA ALA A 172 4.09 25.83 7.67
C ALA A 172 4.83 26.19 6.36
N MET A 173 4.27 25.77 5.21
CA MET A 173 4.82 26.11 3.89
C MET A 173 4.67 27.59 3.56
N ASP A 174 3.52 28.17 3.84
CA ASP A 174 3.28 29.61 3.72
C ASP A 174 4.28 30.44 4.53
N ASP A 175 4.49 30.05 5.78
CA ASP A 175 5.46 30.70 6.64
C ASP A 175 6.89 30.52 6.11
N PHE A 176 7.22 29.37 5.57
CA PHE A 176 8.52 29.12 4.94
C PHE A 176 8.71 29.96 3.67
N GLN A 177 7.71 30.08 2.80
CA GLN A 177 7.75 30.92 1.60
C GLN A 177 7.83 32.40 1.97
N LYS A 178 7.03 32.86 2.94
CA LYS A 178 7.05 34.25 3.42
C LYS A 178 8.38 34.67 4.05
N ARG A 179 9.21 33.71 4.49
CA ARG A 179 10.56 33.96 5.03
C ARG A 179 11.61 34.13 3.97
N GLY A 180 11.45 33.48 2.81
CA GLY A 180 12.32 33.71 1.65
C GLY A 180 12.19 35.11 1.10
N GLY A 181 11.09 35.81 1.43
CA GLY A 181 10.86 37.19 1.01
C GLY A 181 11.57 38.22 1.89
N ILE A 182 12.20 39.17 1.27
CA ILE A 182 12.80 40.32 1.96
C ILE A 182 11.66 41.22 2.45
N LYS A 183 11.55 41.41 3.77
CA LYS A 183 10.61 42.38 4.38
C LYS A 183 11.37 43.61 4.85
N GLY A 184 10.84 44.73 4.61
CA GLY A 184 11.44 46.00 5.02
C GLY A 184 10.42 47.11 5.23
N GLN A 185 10.83 48.14 5.91
CA GLN A 185 10.06 49.34 6.11
C GLN A 185 10.64 50.44 5.24
N VAL A 186 9.75 51.12 4.52
CA VAL A 186 10.14 52.35 3.78
C VAL A 186 9.78 53.55 4.62
N LYS A 187 10.79 54.29 5.05
CA LYS A 187 10.57 55.60 5.68
C LYS A 187 10.62 56.69 4.62
N LEU A 188 9.52 57.41 4.52
CA LEU A 188 9.38 58.56 3.58
C LEU A 188 9.38 59.85 4.37
N SER A 189 10.15 60.82 3.89
CA SER A 189 10.03 62.19 4.41
C SER A 189 8.77 62.86 3.86
N THR A 190 8.24 63.85 4.61
CA THR A 190 7.06 64.62 4.17
C THR A 190 7.32 65.33 2.85
N SER A 191 8.54 65.84 2.63
CA SER A 191 8.95 66.48 1.38
C SER A 191 9.00 65.53 0.19
N PHE A 192 9.32 64.25 0.41
CA PHE A 192 9.31 63.24 -0.63
C PHE A 192 7.88 62.85 -1.01
N SER A 193 7.00 62.59 -0.01
CA SER A 193 5.60 62.21 -0.26
C SER A 193 4.82 63.34 -0.96
N GLN A 194 5.14 64.61 -0.73
CA GLN A 194 4.51 65.76 -1.40
C GLN A 194 4.85 65.88 -2.88
N ARG A 195 5.84 65.17 -3.42
CA ARG A 195 6.17 65.14 -4.85
C ARG A 195 5.13 64.38 -5.69
N PHE A 196 4.31 63.56 -5.04
CA PHE A 196 3.28 62.76 -5.71
C PHE A 196 1.92 63.41 -5.58
N LYS A 197 1.13 63.35 -6.68
CA LYS A 197 -0.20 63.98 -6.74
C LYS A 197 -1.22 63.33 -5.80
N ASP A 198 -1.06 62.07 -5.58
CA ASP A 198 -1.95 61.25 -4.73
C ASP A 198 -1.21 60.05 -4.13
N GLN A 199 -1.88 59.34 -3.21
CA GLN A 199 -1.32 58.16 -2.56
C GLN A 199 -1.15 56.95 -3.51
N GLU A 200 -1.93 56.88 -4.59
CA GLU A 200 -1.84 55.78 -5.55
C GLU A 200 -0.59 55.91 -6.43
N ALA A 201 -0.29 57.14 -6.90
CA ALA A 201 0.94 57.41 -7.62
C ALA A 201 2.18 57.08 -6.79
N LEU A 202 2.16 57.37 -5.49
CA LEU A 202 3.22 57.00 -4.56
C LEU A 202 3.34 55.47 -4.39
N LYS A 203 2.23 54.77 -4.24
CA LYS A 203 2.22 53.30 -4.15
C LYS A 203 2.77 52.66 -5.43
N THR A 204 2.34 53.11 -6.59
CA THR A 204 2.82 52.62 -7.89
C THR A 204 4.32 52.82 -8.04
N TYR A 205 4.81 54.01 -7.70
CA TYR A 205 6.23 54.33 -7.74
C TYR A 205 7.07 53.40 -6.83
N ILE A 206 6.62 53.19 -5.60
CA ILE A 206 7.26 52.27 -4.66
C ILE A 206 7.23 50.85 -5.19
N HIS A 207 6.07 50.36 -5.68
CA HIS A 207 5.90 49.05 -6.24
C HIS A 207 6.85 48.81 -7.41
N ASP A 208 6.93 49.72 -8.37
CA ASP A 208 7.78 49.55 -9.55
C ASP A 208 9.26 49.57 -9.22
N LYS A 209 9.70 50.42 -8.28
CA LYS A 209 11.08 50.39 -7.77
C LYS A 209 11.44 49.05 -7.12
N PHE A 210 10.56 48.55 -6.26
CA PHE A 210 10.80 47.26 -5.55
C PHE A 210 10.68 46.07 -6.50
N LYS A 211 9.73 46.05 -7.43
CA LYS A 211 9.58 44.99 -8.41
C LYS A 211 10.87 44.79 -9.19
N ASN A 212 11.42 45.85 -9.75
CA ASN A 212 12.69 45.77 -10.49
C ASN A 212 13.88 45.35 -9.62
N TYR A 213 13.88 45.70 -8.33
CA TYR A 213 14.94 45.33 -7.39
C TYR A 213 14.88 43.88 -7.02
N PHE A 214 13.70 43.31 -6.75
CA PHE A 214 13.54 41.94 -6.28
C PHE A 214 13.48 40.91 -7.42
N GLU A 215 13.03 41.26 -8.61
CA GLU A 215 13.01 40.37 -9.77
C GLU A 215 14.37 40.21 -10.45
N SER A 216 15.30 41.10 -10.25
CA SER A 216 16.63 41.03 -10.87
C SER A 216 17.67 40.37 -9.97
N LYS A 217 18.41 39.41 -10.50
CA LYS A 217 19.50 38.73 -9.76
C LYS A 217 20.62 39.67 -9.27
N ASN A 218 20.86 40.76 -10.00
CA ASN A 218 21.85 41.80 -9.69
C ASN A 218 21.23 43.17 -9.88
N ALA A 219 20.53 43.69 -8.88
CA ALA A 219 19.88 44.98 -8.94
C ALA A 219 20.46 45.96 -7.94
N VAL A 220 20.63 47.17 -8.36
CA VAL A 220 20.98 48.32 -7.51
C VAL A 220 19.74 49.18 -7.39
N MET A 221 19.28 49.43 -6.14
CA MET A 221 18.17 50.34 -5.89
C MET A 221 18.74 51.76 -5.68
N PRO A 222 18.41 52.72 -6.54
CA PRO A 222 18.80 54.08 -6.31
C PRO A 222 18.04 54.64 -5.10
N VAL A 223 18.77 55.17 -4.11
CA VAL A 223 18.22 55.81 -2.92
C VAL A 223 18.18 57.31 -3.17
N GLU A 224 17.00 57.90 -3.05
CA GLU A 224 16.80 59.33 -3.17
C GLU A 224 16.68 59.98 -1.77
N ASP A 225 17.00 61.24 -1.67
CA ASP A 225 16.84 61.99 -0.42
C ASP A 225 15.38 61.99 0.07
N GLY A 226 15.19 61.50 1.28
CA GLY A 226 13.87 61.32 1.88
C GLY A 226 13.19 59.99 1.63
N PHE A 227 13.89 59.05 0.94
CA PHE A 227 13.48 57.66 0.78
C PHE A 227 14.51 56.77 1.45
N ASN A 228 14.15 56.14 2.56
CA ASN A 228 15.05 55.24 3.28
C ASN A 228 14.37 53.87 3.45
N PHE A 229 15.00 52.85 2.88
CA PHE A 229 14.59 51.48 3.05
C PHE A 229 15.37 50.82 4.17
N ILE A 230 14.68 50.34 5.18
CA ILE A 230 15.25 49.60 6.30
C ILE A 230 14.78 48.19 6.15
N GLU A 231 15.71 47.28 5.84
CA GLU A 231 15.42 45.87 5.83
C GLU A 231 15.05 45.46 7.27
N SER A 232 13.90 44.82 7.44
CA SER A 232 13.51 44.29 8.74
C SER A 232 14.34 43.06 9.03
N ASP A 233 14.84 42.97 10.26
CA ASP A 233 15.48 41.76 10.72
C ASP A 233 14.60 40.56 10.35
N LYS A 234 15.22 39.56 9.75
CA LYS A 234 14.54 38.28 9.40
C LYS A 234 13.82 37.79 10.64
N VAL A 235 12.48 37.80 10.60
CA VAL A 235 11.69 37.24 11.69
C VAL A 235 12.18 35.82 11.89
N LYS A 236 12.83 35.56 13.03
CA LYS A 236 13.20 34.24 13.46
C LYS A 236 11.93 33.46 13.81
N SER A 237 11.24 33.01 12.78
CA SER A 237 10.16 32.07 13.00
C SER A 237 10.78 30.66 13.01
N ASN A 238 10.27 29.77 13.84
CA ASN A 238 10.88 28.47 14.12
C ASN A 238 10.60 27.40 13.06
N THR A 239 9.80 27.67 12.02
CA THR A 239 9.48 26.69 10.99
C THR A 239 10.68 26.49 10.05
N SER A 240 11.37 25.40 10.15
CA SER A 240 12.47 25.00 9.28
C SER A 240 11.97 23.99 8.24
N SER A 241 12.75 23.74 7.19
CA SER A 241 12.48 22.62 6.27
C SER A 241 12.36 21.27 7.00
N GLU A 242 13.02 21.15 8.16
CA GLU A 242 12.91 19.97 9.02
C GLU A 242 11.52 19.79 9.64
N GLU A 243 10.84 20.89 10.00
CA GLU A 243 9.47 20.79 10.54
C GLU A 243 8.46 20.39 9.47
N ILE A 244 8.62 20.88 8.25
CA ILE A 244 7.81 20.46 7.11
C ILE A 244 8.00 18.97 6.85
N ASN A 245 9.25 18.48 6.83
CA ASN A 245 9.54 17.07 6.67
C ASN A 245 8.96 16.21 7.80
N LYS A 246 9.00 16.69 9.05
CA LYS A 246 8.35 16.00 10.18
C LYS A 246 6.85 15.88 10.01
N LEU A 247 6.16 16.91 9.55
CA LEU A 247 4.71 16.85 9.27
C LEU A 247 4.39 15.83 8.18
N ILE A 248 5.18 15.79 7.11
CA ILE A 248 5.04 14.77 6.04
C ILE A 248 5.28 13.37 6.62
N ASP A 249 6.33 13.17 7.39
CA ASP A 249 6.64 11.91 8.05
C ASP A 249 5.53 11.45 9.00
N GLU A 250 4.83 12.37 9.67
CA GLU A 250 3.70 12.08 10.53
C GLU A 250 2.48 11.61 9.71
N ILE A 251 2.22 12.20 8.55
CA ILE A 251 1.16 11.75 7.62
C ILE A 251 1.39 10.28 7.24
N PHE A 252 2.62 9.94 6.81
CA PHE A 252 2.97 8.56 6.48
C PHE A 252 2.92 7.63 7.71
N THR A 253 3.30 8.12 8.88
CA THR A 253 3.26 7.34 10.13
C THR A 253 1.81 7.00 10.52
N ILE A 254 0.90 7.97 10.47
CA ILE A 254 -0.52 7.77 10.77
C ILE A 254 -1.14 6.81 9.75
N THR A 255 -0.80 6.96 8.46
CA THR A 255 -1.22 6.01 7.42
C THR A 255 -0.73 4.60 7.72
N GLY A 256 0.54 4.45 8.06
CA GLY A 256 1.13 3.16 8.43
C GLY A 256 0.39 2.49 9.60
N ILE A 257 0.12 3.24 10.65
CA ILE A 257 -0.64 2.75 11.81
C ILE A 257 -2.04 2.31 11.38
N ALA A 258 -2.73 3.10 10.56
CA ALA A 258 -4.10 2.81 10.12
C ALA A 258 -4.22 1.53 9.29
N PHE A 259 -3.18 1.20 8.51
CA PHE A 259 -3.13 -0.01 7.68
C PHE A 259 -2.26 -1.14 8.26
N ASN A 260 -1.74 -1.00 9.49
CA ASN A 260 -0.80 -1.93 10.11
C ASN A 260 0.49 -2.14 9.29
N ILE A 261 0.97 -1.08 8.64
CA ILE A 261 2.21 -1.10 7.85
C ILE A 261 3.32 -0.45 8.67
N PRO A 262 4.48 -1.11 8.87
CA PRO A 262 5.63 -0.49 9.50
C PRO A 262 6.06 0.78 8.76
N LYS A 263 6.31 1.85 9.53
CA LYS A 263 6.70 3.16 8.99
C LYS A 263 7.90 3.08 8.02
N GLY A 264 8.87 2.22 8.34
CA GLY A 264 10.08 2.03 7.54
C GLY A 264 9.80 1.61 6.10
N LEU A 265 8.77 0.77 5.88
CA LEU A 265 8.38 0.32 4.54
C LEU A 265 7.72 1.43 3.72
N LEU A 266 6.93 2.30 4.34
CA LEU A 266 6.29 3.43 3.66
C LEU A 266 7.29 4.54 3.29
N LEU A 267 8.27 4.79 4.15
CA LEU A 267 9.28 5.84 3.96
C LEU A 267 10.55 5.36 3.24
N GLY A 268 10.63 4.05 2.93
CA GLY A 268 11.80 3.47 2.28
C GLY A 268 13.04 3.39 3.18
N ASN A 269 12.87 3.32 4.50
CA ASN A 269 14.00 3.15 5.42
C ASN A 269 14.42 1.68 5.47
N LEU A 270 15.65 1.41 5.02
CA LEU A 270 16.20 0.06 4.88
C LEU A 270 16.90 -0.46 6.14
N ALA A 271 17.03 0.35 7.21
CA ALA A 271 17.82 -0.02 8.38
C ALA A 271 17.31 -1.27 9.13
N GLU A 272 16.00 -1.57 9.04
CA GLU A 272 15.37 -2.70 9.71
C GLU A 272 14.41 -3.44 8.73
N LEU A 273 14.86 -3.61 7.49
CA LEU A 273 14.00 -4.10 6.42
C LEU A 273 13.41 -5.49 6.72
N ASP A 274 14.23 -6.46 7.13
CA ASP A 274 13.79 -7.85 7.35
C ASP A 274 12.74 -7.94 8.47
N SER A 275 12.95 -7.23 9.60
CA SER A 275 11.99 -7.20 10.70
C SER A 275 10.70 -6.47 10.32
N SER A 276 10.81 -5.42 9.52
CA SER A 276 9.67 -4.66 9.01
C SER A 276 8.85 -5.48 8.03
N ILE A 277 9.46 -6.24 7.12
CA ILE A 277 8.77 -7.15 6.20
C ILE A 277 8.01 -8.21 6.99
N LYS A 278 8.66 -8.88 7.94
CA LYS A 278 8.02 -9.91 8.76
C LYS A 278 6.85 -9.37 9.59
N SER A 279 6.98 -8.17 10.13
CA SER A 279 5.89 -7.51 10.85
C SER A 279 4.73 -7.15 9.91
N PHE A 280 5.03 -6.69 8.70
CA PHE A 280 4.05 -6.39 7.67
C PHE A 280 3.31 -7.63 7.19
N GLU A 281 4.01 -8.74 6.96
CA GLU A 281 3.40 -10.03 6.63
C GLU A 281 2.43 -10.48 7.73
N THR A 282 2.92 -10.57 8.97
CA THR A 282 2.14 -11.14 10.09
C THR A 282 0.92 -10.30 10.45
N PHE A 283 1.04 -8.96 10.47
CA PHE A 283 -0.02 -8.08 11.00
C PHE A 283 -0.89 -7.42 9.93
N CYS A 284 -0.43 -7.36 8.70
CA CYS A 284 -1.16 -6.74 7.60
C CYS A 284 -1.59 -7.75 6.53
N LEU A 285 -0.64 -8.51 5.97
CA LEU A 285 -0.93 -9.36 4.82
C LEU A 285 -1.64 -10.66 5.20
N ASP A 286 -1.17 -11.39 6.21
CA ASP A 286 -1.75 -12.67 6.63
C ASP A 286 -3.24 -12.56 6.99
N PRO A 287 -3.72 -11.55 7.75
CA PRO A 287 -5.13 -11.41 8.03
C PRO A 287 -5.98 -11.25 6.77
N ILE A 288 -5.50 -10.52 5.77
CA ILE A 288 -6.21 -10.32 4.50
C ILE A 288 -6.14 -11.58 3.65
N ALA A 289 -4.97 -12.24 3.58
CA ALA A 289 -4.80 -13.52 2.90
C ALA A 289 -5.76 -14.58 3.45
N ASN A 290 -5.84 -14.71 4.78
CA ASN A 290 -6.73 -15.64 5.44
C ASN A 290 -8.22 -15.37 5.11
N MET A 291 -8.62 -14.11 4.97
CA MET A 291 -10.00 -13.78 4.57
C MET A 291 -10.33 -14.29 3.16
N PHE A 292 -9.40 -14.15 2.21
CA PHE A 292 -9.57 -14.72 0.86
C PHE A 292 -9.50 -16.23 0.88
N GLU A 293 -8.58 -16.81 1.63
CA GLU A 293 -8.41 -18.26 1.79
C GLU A 293 -9.71 -18.91 2.32
N ASP A 294 -10.25 -18.38 3.41
CA ASP A 294 -11.49 -18.85 4.00
C ASP A 294 -12.67 -18.74 3.04
N GLU A 295 -12.79 -17.64 2.32
CA GLU A 295 -13.88 -17.42 1.39
C GLU A 295 -13.78 -18.35 0.16
N ILE A 296 -12.59 -18.57 -0.38
CA ILE A 296 -12.34 -19.50 -1.47
C ILE A 296 -12.60 -20.95 -1.00
N ASN A 297 -12.08 -21.33 0.16
CA ASN A 297 -12.29 -22.66 0.71
C ASN A 297 -13.76 -22.94 1.02
N ARG A 298 -14.48 -21.94 1.54
CA ARG A 298 -15.90 -22.07 1.87
C ARG A 298 -16.77 -22.26 0.63
N LYS A 299 -16.50 -21.53 -0.45
CA LYS A 299 -17.42 -21.45 -1.61
C LYS A 299 -16.93 -22.19 -2.83
N TYR A 300 -15.67 -22.02 -3.20
CA TYR A 300 -15.13 -22.67 -4.39
C TYR A 300 -14.88 -24.16 -4.18
N TYR A 301 -14.23 -24.55 -3.07
CA TYR A 301 -14.04 -25.95 -2.73
C TYR A 301 -15.25 -26.55 -2.01
N GLY A 302 -15.82 -25.82 -1.08
CA GLY A 302 -16.97 -26.24 -0.30
C GLY A 302 -16.61 -27.22 0.83
N LYS A 303 -17.55 -27.39 1.77
CA LYS A 303 -17.34 -28.18 3.01
C LYS A 303 -16.83 -29.60 2.76
N LYS A 304 -17.40 -30.32 1.78
CA LYS A 304 -17.05 -31.73 1.54
C LYS A 304 -15.61 -31.88 1.08
N ALA A 305 -15.19 -31.09 0.09
CA ALA A 305 -13.83 -31.12 -0.44
C ALA A 305 -12.80 -30.69 0.62
N TYR A 306 -13.11 -29.64 1.38
CA TYR A 306 -12.25 -29.16 2.45
C TYR A 306 -11.98 -30.21 3.52
N LEU A 307 -13.03 -30.91 3.98
CA LEU A 307 -12.91 -31.99 4.98
C LEU A 307 -12.16 -33.22 4.42
N ASP A 308 -12.19 -33.45 3.11
CA ASP A 308 -11.42 -34.50 2.43
C ASP A 308 -9.95 -34.11 2.17
N GLY A 309 -9.54 -32.93 2.65
CA GLY A 309 -8.17 -32.43 2.50
C GLY A 309 -7.90 -31.78 1.14
N THR A 310 -8.95 -31.34 0.43
CA THR A 310 -8.83 -30.61 -0.84
C THR A 310 -9.19 -29.14 -0.58
N TYR A 311 -8.18 -28.28 -0.58
CA TYR A 311 -8.31 -26.88 -0.20
C TYR A 311 -7.21 -26.02 -0.84
N LEU A 312 -7.32 -24.73 -0.70
CA LEU A 312 -6.29 -23.75 -1.08
C LEU A 312 -5.70 -23.14 0.20
N LYS A 313 -4.42 -22.81 0.16
CA LYS A 313 -3.71 -22.02 1.16
C LYS A 313 -2.94 -20.90 0.48
N ILE A 314 -3.03 -19.67 1.02
CA ILE A 314 -2.29 -18.53 0.50
C ILE A 314 -1.00 -18.38 1.31
N ASP A 315 0.13 -18.48 0.63
CA ASP A 315 1.46 -18.39 1.21
C ASP A 315 2.06 -17.00 0.94
N THR A 316 2.13 -16.18 1.97
CA THR A 316 2.65 -14.80 1.96
C THR A 316 4.17 -14.75 2.10
N SER A 317 4.82 -15.82 2.55
CA SER A 317 6.26 -15.88 2.83
C SER A 317 7.16 -15.65 1.61
N SER A 318 6.59 -15.65 0.40
CA SER A 318 7.33 -15.36 -0.84
C SER A 318 7.85 -13.93 -0.94
N LEU A 319 7.45 -13.04 -0.03
CA LEU A 319 7.96 -11.66 0.07
C LEU A 319 9.33 -11.61 0.77
N GLU A 320 9.59 -12.54 1.68
CA GLU A 320 10.92 -12.68 2.27
C GLU A 320 11.89 -13.21 1.20
N HIS A 321 12.89 -12.40 0.85
CA HIS A 321 13.99 -12.89 0.02
C HIS A 321 14.88 -13.78 0.87
N ILE A 322 14.67 -15.09 0.80
CA ILE A 322 15.44 -16.07 1.59
C ILE A 322 16.88 -16.05 1.11
N ASP A 323 17.77 -15.46 1.91
CA ASP A 323 19.21 -15.59 1.70
C ASP A 323 19.62 -17.01 2.06
N ILE A 324 19.80 -17.84 1.03
CA ILE A 324 20.12 -19.27 1.15
C ILE A 324 21.39 -19.49 1.98
N LEU A 325 22.36 -18.59 1.85
CA LEU A 325 23.63 -18.72 2.59
C LEU A 325 23.45 -18.40 4.06
N LYS A 326 22.66 -17.39 4.41
CA LYS A 326 22.33 -17.06 5.81
C LYS A 326 21.47 -18.12 6.47
N THR A 327 20.63 -18.82 5.72
CA THR A 327 19.69 -19.82 6.26
C THR A 327 20.23 -21.27 6.17
N ALA A 328 21.42 -21.50 5.63
CA ALA A 328 21.98 -22.83 5.44
C ALA A 328 22.05 -23.67 6.74
N SER A 329 22.44 -23.07 7.85
CA SER A 329 22.45 -23.73 9.17
C SER A 329 21.03 -24.09 9.66
N ASN A 330 20.04 -23.27 9.34
CA ASN A 330 18.65 -23.52 9.70
C ASN A 330 18.06 -24.66 8.86
N GLN A 331 18.44 -24.76 7.57
CA GLN A 331 18.05 -25.86 6.70
C GLN A 331 18.59 -27.20 7.20
N GLU A 332 19.86 -27.25 7.62
CA GLU A 332 20.44 -28.43 8.27
C GLU A 332 19.70 -28.79 9.56
N ALA A 333 19.34 -27.79 10.38
CA ALA A 333 18.56 -28.02 11.58
C ALA A 333 17.17 -28.59 11.31
N LEU A 334 16.48 -28.18 10.24
CA LEU A 334 15.21 -28.74 9.82
C LEU A 334 15.35 -30.24 9.44
N ILE A 335 16.36 -30.60 8.64
CA ILE A 335 16.62 -31.98 8.28
C ILE A 335 16.90 -32.83 9.54
N ARG A 336 17.71 -32.31 10.48
CA ARG A 336 17.96 -32.97 11.74
C ARG A 336 16.71 -33.17 12.60
N ASN A 337 15.73 -32.30 12.48
CA ASN A 337 14.44 -32.39 13.18
C ASN A 337 13.43 -33.26 12.47
N GLY A 338 13.83 -33.98 11.41
CA GLY A 338 13.00 -34.97 10.75
C GLY A 338 12.29 -34.49 9.48
N TYR A 339 12.60 -33.30 8.97
CA TYR A 339 12.14 -32.89 7.65
C TYR A 339 12.91 -33.62 6.55
N SER A 340 12.22 -33.99 5.47
CA SER A 340 12.90 -34.53 4.28
C SER A 340 13.62 -33.40 3.52
N PRO A 341 14.66 -33.73 2.73
CA PRO A 341 15.32 -32.76 1.87
C PRO A 341 14.36 -32.02 0.93
N ASN A 342 13.35 -32.67 0.37
CA ASN A 342 12.35 -32.07 -0.50
C ASN A 342 11.45 -31.10 0.26
N GLU A 343 11.02 -31.39 1.47
CA GLU A 343 10.28 -30.43 2.30
C GLU A 343 11.09 -29.17 2.60
N VAL A 344 12.38 -29.30 2.89
CA VAL A 344 13.28 -28.16 3.10
C VAL A 344 13.47 -27.38 1.81
N ARG A 345 13.64 -28.07 0.66
CA ARG A 345 13.72 -27.41 -0.67
C ARG A 345 12.47 -26.61 -0.98
N GLN A 346 11.28 -27.13 -0.68
CA GLN A 346 10.00 -26.41 -0.84
C GLN A 346 9.93 -25.16 0.03
N ILE A 347 10.37 -25.24 1.30
CA ILE A 347 10.42 -24.08 2.22
C ILE A 347 11.31 -22.97 1.63
N VAL A 348 12.44 -23.34 1.02
CA VAL A 348 13.39 -22.38 0.42
C VAL A 348 13.00 -21.92 -0.99
N GLY A 349 11.96 -22.55 -1.57
CA GLY A 349 11.46 -22.18 -2.90
C GLY A 349 12.13 -22.91 -4.07
N PHE A 350 12.87 -23.98 -3.81
CA PHE A 350 13.41 -24.87 -4.85
C PHE A 350 12.42 -25.95 -5.25
N ASP A 351 12.51 -26.39 -6.51
CA ASP A 351 11.75 -27.54 -6.98
C ASP A 351 12.21 -28.83 -6.30
N GLU A 352 11.27 -29.79 -6.18
CA GLU A 352 11.55 -31.11 -5.66
C GLU A 352 12.53 -31.88 -6.56
N VAL A 353 13.33 -32.73 -5.95
CA VAL A 353 14.19 -33.70 -6.64
C VAL A 353 13.48 -35.05 -6.66
N ASP A 354 13.32 -35.64 -7.84
CA ASP A 354 12.64 -36.95 -8.01
C ASP A 354 13.60 -38.13 -7.73
N GLU A 355 14.09 -38.15 -6.49
CA GLU A 355 15.00 -39.14 -5.97
C GLU A 355 14.48 -39.66 -4.61
N GLU A 356 14.60 -40.97 -4.35
CA GLU A 356 14.07 -41.59 -3.14
C GLU A 356 14.68 -41.00 -1.85
N TRP A 357 15.97 -40.66 -1.85
CA TRP A 357 16.66 -40.07 -0.71
C TRP A 357 16.10 -38.69 -0.37
N ALA A 358 15.62 -37.93 -1.37
CA ALA A 358 15.12 -36.57 -1.16
C ALA A 358 13.77 -36.54 -0.43
N ASN A 359 13.02 -37.66 -0.44
CA ASN A 359 11.74 -37.80 0.25
C ASN A 359 11.88 -38.59 1.58
N THR A 360 13.11 -38.95 1.93
CA THR A 360 13.37 -39.73 3.16
C THR A 360 13.51 -38.76 4.35
N HIS A 361 12.83 -39.06 5.45
CA HIS A 361 12.95 -38.31 6.70
C HIS A 361 14.16 -38.82 7.49
N TYR A 362 15.12 -37.92 7.74
CA TYR A 362 16.33 -38.25 8.47
C TYR A 362 16.17 -37.81 9.93
N MET A 363 16.34 -38.76 10.85
CA MET A 363 16.44 -38.46 12.28
C MET A 363 17.86 -38.70 12.76
N THR A 364 18.37 -37.78 13.60
CA THR A 364 19.67 -38.01 14.24
C THR A 364 19.58 -39.14 15.26
N LYS A 365 20.66 -39.90 15.43
CA LYS A 365 20.73 -41.01 16.40
C LYS A 365 20.34 -40.64 17.83
N ASN A 366 20.44 -39.37 18.17
CA ASN A 366 20.07 -38.86 19.50
C ASN A 366 18.56 -38.85 19.74
N TYR A 367 17.75 -38.95 18.70
CA TYR A 367 16.28 -38.93 18.77
C TYR A 367 15.65 -40.26 18.28
N SER A 368 16.48 -41.24 17.87
CA SER A 368 15.96 -42.56 17.54
C SER A 368 15.53 -43.23 18.85
N THR A 369 14.26 -43.49 19.00
CA THR A 369 13.76 -44.40 20.03
C THR A 369 14.38 -45.77 19.81
N ASP A 370 14.82 -46.43 20.88
CA ASP A 370 15.57 -47.71 20.91
C ASP A 370 14.86 -48.95 20.29
N LEU A 371 13.83 -48.76 19.49
CA LEU A 371 13.06 -49.83 18.83
C LEU A 371 13.83 -50.57 17.72
N SER A 372 15.00 -50.07 17.31
CA SER A 372 15.86 -50.76 16.31
C SER A 372 16.94 -51.64 16.91
N LYS A 373 17.08 -51.73 18.25
CA LYS A 373 18.10 -52.59 18.90
C LYS A 373 17.68 -54.02 19.11
N GLU A 374 16.41 -54.35 18.97
CA GLU A 374 15.96 -55.76 19.14
C GLU A 374 16.20 -56.65 17.93
N ASN A 375 16.36 -56.10 16.72
CA ASN A 375 16.52 -56.91 15.51
C ASN A 375 17.98 -57.22 15.11
N VAL A 376 18.99 -56.79 15.88
CA VAL A 376 20.41 -57.10 15.59
C VAL A 376 21.00 -58.19 16.47
N LYS A 377 20.26 -58.70 17.49
CA LYS A 377 20.76 -59.74 18.38
C LYS A 377 20.38 -61.17 18.00
N GLU A 378 19.61 -61.40 16.95
CA GLU A 378 19.26 -62.76 16.49
C GLU A 378 20.10 -63.31 15.32
N GLY A 379 21.11 -62.56 14.82
CA GLY A 379 21.94 -62.98 13.69
C GLY A 379 23.33 -63.57 14.03
N GLU A 380 23.70 -63.58 15.30
CA GLU A 380 25.00 -64.18 15.70
C GLU A 380 24.83 -65.33 16.70
N LYS A 381 24.23 -66.47 16.25
CA LYS A 381 24.38 -67.77 16.81
C LYS A 381 23.98 -68.83 15.78
N THR A 382 24.84 -69.12 14.88
CA THR A 382 25.11 -70.47 14.36
C THR A 382 26.47 -70.51 13.67
#